data_17b58899c9ea4d471bca6158eeb26f67
#
_entry.id   17b58899c9ea4d471bca6158eeb26f67
#
_cell.length_a   1.000
_cell.length_b   1.000
_cell.length_c   1.000
_cell.angle_alpha   90.00
_cell.angle_beta   90.00
_cell.angle_gamma   90.00
#
_symmetry.space_group_name_H-M   'P 1'
#
loop_
_entity.id
_entity.type
_entity.pdbx_description
1 polymer ?
#
loop_
_entity_poly.entity_id
_entity_poly.type
_entity_poly.pdbx_seq_one_letter_code
_entity_poly.pdbx_strand_id
1 'polypeptide(L)'
;MKLLLQQQPVARDLRQISAALKMITDMERIGDQAEDIAEIVAFLDGRQAENDALLKEMAKAVIQMVTESVDAYVKCDIMLAKKVIAADDVVDEQFARVKQSLIGKIAADPADGEYALDLLMIAKYYERIGDHATNIAEWVIYSVTGTHKDEITLT
;
A
#
# COMPACT_ATOMS: atom_id res chain seq x y z
N MET A 1 5.17 -21.47 37.72
CA MET A 1 4.73 -22.09 36.47
C MET A 1 3.37 -21.62 35.98
N LYS A 2 2.36 -21.57 36.80
CA LYS A 2 1.02 -21.08 36.41
C LYS A 2 1.02 -19.61 35.93
N LEU A 3 1.86 -18.75 36.50
CA LEU A 3 1.97 -17.33 36.11
C LEU A 3 2.56 -17.14 34.71
N LEU A 4 3.55 -17.94 34.31
CA LEU A 4 4.15 -17.88 32.99
C LEU A 4 3.19 -18.38 31.91
N LEU A 5 2.39 -19.42 32.19
CA LEU A 5 1.38 -19.95 31.28
C LEU A 5 0.20 -18.98 31.12
N GLN A 6 -0.10 -18.17 32.14
CA GLN A 6 -1.16 -17.15 32.06
C GLN A 6 -0.69 -15.85 31.40
N GLN A 7 0.62 -15.53 31.43
CA GLN A 7 1.18 -14.35 30.81
C GLN A 7 1.32 -14.47 29.28
N GLN A 8 1.60 -15.66 28.76
CA GLN A 8 1.73 -15.90 27.31
C GLN A 8 0.45 -15.61 26.52
N PRO A 9 -0.75 -16.11 26.94
CA PRO A 9 -2.00 -15.76 26.27
C PRO A 9 -2.30 -14.25 26.31
N VAL A 10 -2.03 -13.59 27.43
CA VAL A 10 -2.24 -12.14 27.58
C VAL A 10 -1.32 -11.35 26.65
N ALA A 11 -0.03 -11.71 26.57
CA ALA A 11 0.93 -11.07 25.67
C ALA A 11 0.53 -11.25 24.19
N ARG A 12 0.04 -12.43 23.82
CA ARG A 12 -0.46 -12.72 22.48
C ARG A 12 -1.69 -11.88 22.15
N ASP A 13 -2.65 -11.78 23.07
CA ASP A 13 -3.86 -10.99 22.92
C ASP A 13 -3.52 -9.51 22.76
N LEU A 14 -2.58 -8.98 23.55
CA LEU A 14 -2.11 -7.60 23.44
C LEU A 14 -1.44 -7.33 22.07
N ARG A 15 -0.64 -8.27 21.56
CA ARG A 15 -0.05 -8.14 20.23
C ARG A 15 -1.11 -8.11 19.14
N GLN A 16 -2.12 -8.96 19.24
CA GLN A 16 -3.22 -9.00 18.26
C GLN A 16 -4.02 -7.70 18.27
N ILE A 17 -4.35 -7.18 19.45
CA ILE A 17 -5.06 -5.91 19.60
C ILE A 17 -4.21 -4.75 19.08
N SER A 18 -2.94 -4.68 19.42
CA SER A 18 -2.02 -3.65 18.97
C SER A 18 -1.87 -3.66 17.45
N ALA A 19 -1.68 -4.83 16.84
CA ALA A 19 -1.60 -5.00 15.41
C ALA A 19 -2.90 -4.59 14.71
N ALA A 20 -4.06 -4.99 15.26
CA ALA A 20 -5.37 -4.60 14.71
C ALA A 20 -5.57 -3.09 14.70
N LEU A 21 -5.19 -2.38 15.76
CA LEU A 21 -5.28 -0.92 15.82
C LEU A 21 -4.38 -0.25 14.79
N LYS A 22 -3.17 -0.75 14.58
CA LYS A 22 -2.25 -0.25 13.55
C LYS A 22 -2.79 -0.49 12.14
N MET A 23 -3.36 -1.67 11.90
CA MET A 23 -3.97 -1.99 10.61
C MET A 23 -5.19 -1.11 10.30
N ILE A 24 -6.02 -0.80 11.30
CA ILE A 24 -7.14 0.13 11.13
C ILE A 24 -6.63 1.50 10.70
N THR A 25 -5.57 2.00 11.30
CA THR A 25 -4.94 3.27 10.90
C THR A 25 -4.47 3.23 9.45
N ASP A 26 -3.79 2.16 9.03
CA ASP A 26 -3.36 2.00 7.64
C ASP A 26 -4.56 1.90 6.68
N MET A 27 -5.64 1.22 7.06
CA MET A 27 -6.87 1.15 6.25
C MET A 27 -7.53 2.52 6.09
N GLU A 28 -7.57 3.33 7.14
CA GLU A 28 -8.06 4.72 7.06
C GLU A 28 -7.21 5.55 6.10
N ARG A 29 -5.89 5.41 6.14
CA ARG A 29 -4.96 6.08 5.23
C ARG A 29 -5.16 5.66 3.78
N ILE A 30 -5.41 4.38 3.54
CA ILE A 30 -5.77 3.89 2.20
C ILE A 30 -7.04 4.58 1.69
N GLY A 31 -8.05 4.69 2.53
CA GLY A 31 -9.29 5.41 2.21
C GLY A 31 -9.06 6.87 1.88
N ASP A 32 -8.23 7.57 2.67
CA ASP A 32 -7.85 8.97 2.43
C ASP A 32 -7.16 9.15 1.08
N GLN A 33 -6.22 8.27 0.73
CA GLN A 33 -5.51 8.32 -0.54
C GLN A 33 -6.47 8.05 -1.73
N ALA A 34 -7.42 7.13 -1.56
CA ALA A 34 -8.43 6.85 -2.59
C ALA A 34 -9.33 8.06 -2.84
N GLU A 35 -9.71 8.78 -1.78
CA GLU A 35 -10.47 10.03 -1.87
C GLU A 35 -9.68 11.11 -2.62
N ASP A 36 -8.38 11.28 -2.29
CA ASP A 36 -7.49 12.22 -2.97
C ASP A 36 -7.39 11.92 -4.47
N ILE A 37 -7.30 10.64 -4.85
CA ILE A 37 -7.31 10.23 -6.26
C ILE A 37 -8.63 10.61 -6.93
N ALA A 38 -9.76 10.35 -6.28
CA ALA A 38 -11.08 10.67 -6.81
C ALA A 38 -11.24 12.18 -7.04
N GLU A 39 -10.74 13.01 -6.15
CA GLU A 39 -10.73 14.47 -6.31
C GLU A 39 -9.94 14.91 -7.54
N ILE A 40 -8.75 14.36 -7.76
CA ILE A 40 -7.92 14.68 -8.93
C ILE A 40 -8.64 14.25 -10.22
N VAL A 41 -9.21 13.05 -10.24
CA VAL A 41 -9.96 12.53 -11.41
C VAL A 41 -11.10 13.49 -11.79
N ALA A 42 -11.78 14.08 -10.82
CA ALA A 42 -12.84 15.05 -11.07
C ALA A 42 -12.34 16.33 -11.76
N PHE A 43 -11.07 16.69 -11.61
CA PHE A 43 -10.44 17.87 -12.23
C PHE A 43 -9.77 17.60 -13.58
N LEU A 44 -9.77 16.37 -14.06
CA LEU A 44 -9.14 16.01 -15.34
C LEU A 44 -9.90 16.51 -16.59
N ASP A 45 -11.01 17.20 -16.40
CA ASP A 45 -11.72 17.96 -17.44
C ASP A 45 -12.10 17.13 -18.68
N GLY A 46 -12.60 15.89 -18.45
CA GLY A 46 -12.97 14.95 -19.49
C GLY A 46 -11.80 14.19 -20.12
N ARG A 47 -10.56 14.49 -19.72
CA ARG A 47 -9.40 13.66 -20.03
C ARG A 47 -9.42 12.44 -19.12
N GLN A 48 -9.39 11.24 -19.71
CA GLN A 48 -9.52 9.99 -18.94
C GLN A 48 -8.16 9.47 -18.52
N ALA A 49 -7.86 9.52 -17.22
CA ALA A 49 -6.71 8.83 -16.62
C ALA A 49 -6.73 7.31 -16.90
N GLU A 50 -7.91 6.78 -17.12
CA GLU A 50 -8.16 5.37 -17.47
C GLU A 50 -7.49 4.94 -18.78
N ASN A 51 -7.18 5.88 -19.67
CA ASN A 51 -6.50 5.59 -20.93
C ASN A 51 -4.98 5.47 -20.79
N ASP A 52 -4.42 5.78 -19.62
CA ASP A 52 -3.01 5.55 -19.36
C ASP A 52 -2.79 4.10 -18.92
N ALA A 53 -2.20 3.30 -19.80
CA ALA A 53 -1.98 1.88 -19.56
C ALA A 53 -1.07 1.61 -18.35
N LEU A 54 -0.07 2.45 -18.14
CA LEU A 54 0.85 2.31 -17.01
C LEU A 54 0.17 2.61 -15.68
N LEU A 55 -0.68 3.64 -15.62
CA LEU A 55 -1.49 3.93 -14.44
C LEU A 55 -2.48 2.81 -14.12
N LYS A 56 -3.08 2.24 -15.15
CA LYS A 56 -4.01 1.12 -15.02
C LYS A 56 -3.32 -0.13 -14.46
N GLU A 57 -2.11 -0.44 -14.93
CA GLU A 57 -1.30 -1.54 -14.38
C GLU A 57 -0.98 -1.30 -12.91
N MET A 58 -0.57 -0.08 -12.58
CA MET A 58 -0.24 0.31 -11.21
C MET A 58 -1.46 0.21 -10.28
N ALA A 59 -2.62 0.68 -10.73
CA ALA A 59 -3.87 0.56 -10.00
C ALA A 59 -4.22 -0.90 -9.69
N LYS A 60 -4.11 -1.78 -10.67
CA LYS A 60 -4.37 -3.21 -10.50
C LYS A 60 -3.44 -3.85 -9.47
N ALA A 61 -2.14 -3.54 -9.57
CA ALA A 61 -1.15 -4.06 -8.63
C ALA A 61 -1.44 -3.63 -7.20
N VAL A 62 -1.79 -2.37 -6.99
CA VAL A 62 -2.09 -1.80 -5.68
C VAL A 62 -3.41 -2.36 -5.11
N ILE A 63 -4.46 -2.50 -5.92
CA ILE A 63 -5.72 -3.13 -5.51
C ILE A 63 -5.47 -4.56 -5.06
N GLN A 64 -4.64 -5.31 -5.77
CA GLN A 64 -4.26 -6.66 -5.39
C GLN A 64 -3.52 -6.68 -4.06
N MET A 65 -2.57 -5.77 -3.84
CA MET A 65 -1.85 -5.66 -2.57
C MET A 65 -2.80 -5.41 -1.40
N VAL A 66 -3.74 -4.48 -1.54
CA VAL A 66 -4.72 -4.17 -0.49
C VAL A 66 -5.59 -5.40 -0.20
N THR A 67 -6.14 -6.02 -1.22
CA THR A 67 -6.98 -7.21 -1.09
C THR A 67 -6.24 -8.35 -0.40
N GLU A 68 -5.03 -8.66 -0.86
CA GLU A 68 -4.21 -9.73 -0.30
C GLU A 68 -3.73 -9.41 1.14
N SER A 69 -3.49 -8.15 1.47
CA SER A 69 -3.12 -7.77 2.85
C SER A 69 -4.26 -8.00 3.83
N VAL A 70 -5.50 -7.69 3.44
CA VAL A 70 -6.70 -7.96 4.24
C VAL A 70 -6.94 -9.46 4.36
N ASP A 71 -6.81 -10.20 3.27
CA ASP A 71 -6.95 -11.68 3.27
C ASP A 71 -5.89 -12.33 4.17
N ALA A 72 -4.65 -11.85 4.12
CA ALA A 72 -3.58 -12.31 4.99
C ALA A 72 -3.93 -12.11 6.47
N TYR A 73 -4.53 -10.98 6.81
CA TYR A 73 -5.00 -10.71 8.17
C TYR A 73 -6.09 -11.68 8.60
N VAL A 74 -7.14 -11.81 7.79
CA VAL A 74 -8.29 -12.67 8.11
C VAL A 74 -7.87 -14.12 8.29
N LYS A 75 -6.96 -14.61 7.46
CA LYS A 75 -6.49 -15.99 7.45
C LYS A 75 -5.26 -16.26 8.32
N CYS A 76 -4.68 -15.20 8.92
CA CYS A 76 -3.38 -15.29 9.60
C CYS A 76 -2.29 -15.93 8.70
N ASP A 77 -2.30 -15.56 7.41
CA ASP A 77 -1.46 -16.15 6.37
C ASP A 77 -0.17 -15.36 6.18
N ILE A 78 0.92 -15.86 6.79
CA ILE A 78 2.25 -15.24 6.71
C ILE A 78 2.80 -15.26 5.28
N MET A 79 2.58 -16.32 4.54
CA MET A 79 3.09 -16.44 3.17
C MET A 79 2.43 -15.41 2.24
N LEU A 80 1.14 -15.21 2.40
CA LEU A 80 0.41 -14.17 1.66
C LEU A 80 0.89 -12.77 2.06
N ALA A 81 1.11 -12.53 3.35
CA ALA A 81 1.68 -11.26 3.83
C ALA A 81 3.06 -10.99 3.22
N LYS A 82 3.94 -11.98 3.17
CA LYS A 82 5.25 -11.86 2.52
C LYS A 82 5.14 -11.56 1.03
N LYS A 83 4.15 -12.13 0.35
CA LYS A 83 3.86 -11.85 -1.06
C LYS A 83 3.49 -10.37 -1.26
N VAL A 84 2.66 -9.82 -0.40
CA VAL A 84 2.29 -8.39 -0.43
C VAL A 84 3.53 -7.51 -0.27
N ILE A 85 4.39 -7.82 0.71
CA ILE A 85 5.62 -7.06 0.95
C ILE A 85 6.54 -7.10 -0.28
N ALA A 86 6.68 -8.26 -0.91
CA ALA A 86 7.47 -8.39 -2.14
C ALA A 86 6.89 -7.61 -3.33
N ALA A 87 5.58 -7.44 -3.39
CA ALA A 87 4.91 -6.70 -4.45
C ALA A 87 5.20 -5.19 -4.41
N ASP A 88 5.66 -4.65 -3.30
CA ASP A 88 6.00 -3.24 -3.15
C ASP A 88 7.08 -2.79 -4.14
N ASP A 89 8.09 -3.62 -4.37
CA ASP A 89 9.16 -3.35 -5.34
C ASP A 89 8.61 -3.21 -6.77
N VAL A 90 7.60 -3.99 -7.12
CA VAL A 90 6.93 -3.93 -8.43
C VAL A 90 6.20 -2.59 -8.58
N VAL A 91 5.52 -2.14 -7.55
CA VAL A 91 4.80 -0.85 -7.54
C VAL A 91 5.79 0.32 -7.65
N ASP A 92 6.90 0.27 -6.95
CA ASP A 92 7.97 1.28 -7.04
C ASP A 92 8.54 1.37 -8.47
N GLU A 93 8.78 0.24 -9.11
CA GLU A 93 9.23 0.19 -10.50
C GLU A 93 8.18 0.74 -11.46
N GLN A 94 6.91 0.38 -11.26
CA GLN A 94 5.79 0.92 -12.04
C GLN A 94 5.68 2.44 -11.90
N PHE A 95 5.84 2.97 -10.68
CA PHE A 95 5.87 4.42 -10.45
C PHE A 95 6.99 5.10 -11.25
N ALA A 96 8.19 4.54 -11.24
CA ALA A 96 9.31 5.08 -12.01
C ALA A 96 9.01 5.10 -13.52
N ARG A 97 8.37 4.06 -14.04
CA ARG A 97 7.96 3.99 -15.45
C ARG A 97 6.90 5.04 -15.80
N VAL A 98 5.91 5.23 -14.94
CA VAL A 98 4.89 6.29 -15.09
C VAL A 98 5.58 7.66 -15.15
N LYS A 99 6.45 7.93 -14.20
CA LYS A 99 7.19 9.19 -14.12
C LYS A 99 7.98 9.47 -15.42
N GLN A 100 8.71 8.49 -15.94
CA GLN A 100 9.46 8.65 -17.19
C GLN A 100 8.53 8.88 -18.40
N SER A 101 7.42 8.19 -18.48
CA SER A 101 6.41 8.39 -19.52
C SER A 101 5.85 9.81 -19.49
N LEU A 102 5.55 10.34 -18.30
CA LEU A 102 5.00 11.69 -18.14
C LEU A 102 6.02 12.79 -18.47
N ILE A 103 7.29 12.59 -18.13
CA ILE A 103 8.38 13.49 -18.53
C ILE A 103 8.45 13.55 -20.05
N GLY A 104 8.36 12.42 -20.76
CA GLY A 104 8.33 12.36 -22.20
C GLY A 104 7.14 13.12 -22.81
N LYS A 105 5.96 13.01 -22.22
CA LYS A 105 4.77 13.75 -22.67
C LYS A 105 4.94 15.26 -22.54
N ILE A 106 5.47 15.74 -21.41
CA ILE A 106 5.74 17.17 -21.19
C ILE A 106 6.77 17.69 -22.20
N ALA A 107 7.82 16.91 -22.45
CA ALA A 107 8.87 17.28 -23.41
C ALA A 107 8.35 17.37 -24.85
N ALA A 108 7.40 16.49 -25.20
CA ALA A 108 6.79 16.46 -26.53
C ALA A 108 5.80 17.64 -26.72
N ASP A 109 5.00 17.95 -25.71
CA ASP A 109 4.06 19.07 -25.72
C ASP A 109 3.95 19.68 -24.31
N PRO A 110 4.58 20.85 -24.07
CA PRO A 110 4.48 21.52 -22.78
C PRO A 110 3.05 21.90 -22.36
N ALA A 111 2.10 21.97 -23.30
CA ALA A 111 0.69 22.22 -22.98
C ALA A 111 0.05 21.07 -22.18
N ASP A 112 0.63 19.88 -22.23
CA ASP A 112 0.20 18.72 -21.43
C ASP A 112 0.76 18.69 -20.02
N GLY A 113 1.53 19.71 -19.62
CA GLY A 113 2.23 19.73 -18.33
C GLY A 113 1.31 19.58 -17.13
N GLU A 114 0.21 20.34 -17.07
CA GLU A 114 -0.75 20.27 -15.95
C GLU A 114 -1.41 18.89 -15.86
N TYR A 115 -1.87 18.36 -16.97
CA TYR A 115 -2.44 17.01 -17.06
C TYR A 115 -1.45 15.93 -16.62
N ALA A 116 -0.21 16.02 -17.10
CA ALA A 116 0.84 15.07 -16.73
C ALA A 116 1.17 15.13 -15.22
N LEU A 117 1.19 16.32 -14.62
CA LEU A 117 1.39 16.48 -13.18
C LEU A 117 0.23 15.88 -12.37
N ASP A 118 -1.01 16.04 -12.82
CA ASP A 118 -2.17 15.41 -12.19
C ASP A 118 -2.07 13.88 -12.23
N LEU A 119 -1.66 13.30 -13.37
CA LEU A 119 -1.43 11.86 -13.49
C LEU A 119 -0.28 11.40 -12.57
N LEU A 120 0.77 12.19 -12.44
CA LEU A 120 1.87 11.88 -11.53
C LEU A 120 1.40 11.85 -10.07
N MET A 121 0.54 12.78 -9.68
CA MET A 121 -0.04 12.81 -8.33
C MET A 121 -0.91 11.57 -8.08
N ILE A 122 -1.71 11.15 -9.04
CA ILE A 122 -2.48 9.89 -8.94
C ILE A 122 -1.53 8.71 -8.73
N ALA A 123 -0.47 8.60 -9.51
CA ALA A 123 0.54 7.56 -9.36
C ALA A 123 1.19 7.58 -7.98
N LYS A 124 1.47 8.76 -7.44
CA LYS A 124 2.04 8.93 -6.10
C LYS A 124 1.08 8.44 -5.00
N TYR A 125 -0.21 8.71 -5.15
CA TYR A 125 -1.22 8.21 -4.22
C TYR A 125 -1.37 6.68 -4.31
N TYR A 126 -1.27 6.07 -5.49
CA TYR A 126 -1.21 4.62 -5.62
C TYR A 126 0.01 4.03 -4.89
N GLU A 127 1.18 4.64 -5.05
CA GLU A 127 2.37 4.20 -4.33
C GLU A 127 2.15 4.24 -2.81
N ARG A 128 1.57 5.30 -2.29
CA ARG A 128 1.24 5.43 -0.86
C ARG A 128 0.24 4.37 -0.39
N ILE A 129 -0.76 4.04 -1.20
CA ILE A 129 -1.69 2.95 -0.88
C ILE A 129 -0.92 1.62 -0.79
N GLY A 130 -0.01 1.36 -1.71
CA GLY A 130 0.87 0.19 -1.67
C GLY A 130 1.71 0.13 -0.40
N ASP A 131 2.27 1.26 0.04
CA ASP A 131 3.04 1.36 1.29
C ASP A 131 2.18 0.99 2.51
N HIS A 132 0.94 1.47 2.57
CA HIS A 132 0.02 1.13 3.65
C HIS A 132 -0.38 -0.35 3.62
N ALA A 133 -0.58 -0.93 2.43
CA ALA A 133 -0.84 -2.37 2.29
C ALA A 133 0.36 -3.20 2.79
N THR A 134 1.58 -2.77 2.49
CA THR A 134 2.81 -3.38 3.01
C THR A 134 2.86 -3.31 4.53
N ASN A 135 2.51 -2.17 5.11
CA ASN A 135 2.43 -2.01 6.57
C ASN A 135 1.43 -3.00 7.19
N ILE A 136 0.25 -3.15 6.58
CA ILE A 136 -0.75 -4.14 7.03
C ILE A 136 -0.14 -5.54 7.02
N ALA A 137 0.53 -5.93 5.94
CA ALA A 137 1.17 -7.24 5.82
C ALA A 137 2.26 -7.46 6.89
N GLU A 138 3.06 -6.45 7.19
CA GLU A 138 4.06 -6.48 8.25
C GLU A 138 3.41 -6.66 9.63
N TRP A 139 2.30 -5.98 9.91
CA TRP A 139 1.56 -6.14 11.15
C TRP A 139 0.89 -7.52 11.26
N VAL A 140 0.46 -8.12 10.16
CA VAL A 140 -0.02 -9.52 10.14
C VAL A 140 1.08 -10.45 10.61
N ILE A 141 2.28 -10.33 10.05
CA ILE A 141 3.43 -11.14 10.45
C ILE A 141 3.74 -10.95 11.94
N TYR A 142 3.76 -9.70 12.41
CA TYR A 142 3.97 -9.39 13.82
C TYR A 142 2.92 -10.02 14.72
N SER A 143 1.63 -9.95 14.35
CA SER A 143 0.54 -10.52 15.16
C SER A 143 0.67 -12.03 15.34
N VAL A 144 1.24 -12.73 14.36
CA VAL A 144 1.41 -14.18 14.36
C VAL A 144 2.73 -14.60 15.00
N THR A 145 3.84 -13.93 14.66
CA THR A 145 5.19 -14.34 15.07
C THR A 145 5.73 -13.59 16.29
N GLY A 146 5.17 -12.42 16.61
CA GLY A 146 5.70 -11.51 17.63
C GLY A 146 6.93 -10.72 17.19
N THR A 147 7.33 -10.77 15.90
CA THR A 147 8.51 -10.09 15.36
C THR A 147 8.11 -9.06 14.33
N HIS A 148 8.43 -7.78 14.56
CA HIS A 148 8.26 -6.70 13.60
C HIS A 148 9.57 -6.41 12.88
N LYS A 149 9.48 -5.88 11.66
CA LYS A 149 10.64 -5.57 10.80
C LYS A 149 11.70 -4.71 11.48
N ASP A 150 11.27 -3.75 12.31
CA ASP A 150 12.16 -2.83 13.01
C ASP A 150 12.99 -3.53 14.11
N GLU A 151 12.55 -4.69 14.60
CA GLU A 151 13.27 -5.48 15.61
C GLU A 151 14.34 -6.39 14.98
N ILE A 152 14.18 -6.73 13.69
CA ILE A 152 15.13 -7.58 12.97
C ILE A 152 16.41 -6.80 12.62
N THR A 153 16.33 -5.48 12.54
CA THR A 153 17.48 -4.62 12.18
C THR A 153 18.42 -4.34 13.36
N LEU A 154 18.05 -4.76 14.58
CA LEU A 154 18.83 -4.52 15.80
C LEU A 154 19.63 -5.75 16.28
N THR A 155 19.59 -6.84 15.54
CA THR A 155 20.39 -8.05 15.77
C THR A 155 21.31 -8.34 14.61
#